data_c68f23170817afe61040ea5700b61a36
#
_entry.id   c68f23170817afe61040ea5700b61a36
#
_cell.length_a   1.000
_cell.length_b   1.000
_cell.length_c   1.000
_cell.angle_alpha   90.00
_cell.angle_beta   90.00
_cell.angle_gamma   90.00
#
_symmetry.space_group_name_H-M   'P 1'
#
loop_
_entity.id
_entity.type
_entity.pdbx_description
1 polymer ?
#
loop_
_entity_poly.entity_id
_entity_poly.type
_entity_poly.pdbx_seq_one_letter_code
_entity_poly.pdbx_strand_id
1 'polypeptide(L)'
;MNLGRRSFLHLISGAAMTATSLRASRAANEPLRIGSILSVTGPAAFLGEDMKAGLQLAVDEINVGGGINGRKVDWTFYDAESQTQKAISATRRLISQDKVELIVSGGNMSGIALAMAPMAEAAGIPFISSEGALAIVTPVAERKWVFKSTVDDEDVLERIADYLAKKNIKKVALIADTSGFGQGAVTQMKKVGPRRNLDVSYESFDPADTDMMPQLTRIRDGGAEAIICWTVTPAGVVFLKQAQLLGLDSRTLIHSYGFVSPRYMTLAGEAAKPVLLASLKFPVGDQLPDSDPLKAGILRLFGSYQERFKRAASLYAAESYDAAMLAKEALGKVGGDVSKLPEGMEQVRNFAGMSGVFNFSPERHSGLSKKDIVLINWRDGRFNLADYE
;
A
#
# COMPACT_ATOMS: atom_id res chain seq x y z
N MET A 1 -27.85 5.86 -68.38
CA MET A 1 -27.87 6.59 -67.14
C MET A 1 -26.55 6.38 -66.39
N ASN A 2 -25.66 7.39 -66.44
CA ASN A 2 -24.34 7.34 -65.81
C ASN A 2 -24.44 7.79 -64.35
N LEU A 3 -24.38 6.89 -63.42
CA LEU A 3 -24.23 7.21 -62.01
C LEU A 3 -22.76 7.59 -61.74
N GLY A 4 -22.57 8.88 -61.44
CA GLY A 4 -21.26 9.47 -61.35
C GLY A 4 -20.44 9.00 -60.13
N ARG A 5 -19.15 8.87 -60.30
CA ARG A 5 -18.10 8.51 -59.31
C ARG A 5 -18.19 9.32 -57.98
N ARG A 6 -18.85 10.43 -57.95
CA ARG A 6 -19.02 11.31 -56.75
C ARG A 6 -19.96 10.75 -55.72
N SER A 7 -21.03 9.99 -56.10
CA SER A 7 -21.99 9.41 -55.17
C SER A 7 -21.44 8.23 -54.36
N PHE A 8 -20.41 7.57 -54.85
CA PHE A 8 -19.79 6.43 -54.16
C PHE A 8 -18.85 6.85 -52.99
N LEU A 9 -18.25 8.04 -53.09
CA LEU A 9 -17.34 8.56 -52.07
C LEU A 9 -18.10 9.04 -50.79
N HIS A 10 -19.32 9.53 -50.93
CA HIS A 10 -20.13 9.97 -49.78
C HIS A 10 -20.75 8.81 -48.98
N LEU A 11 -21.00 7.66 -49.61
CA LEU A 11 -21.48 6.45 -48.91
C LEU A 11 -20.40 5.76 -48.08
N ILE A 12 -19.15 5.82 -48.51
CA ILE A 12 -18.02 5.24 -47.76
C ILE A 12 -17.67 6.08 -46.52
N SER A 13 -17.78 7.42 -46.61
CA SER A 13 -17.50 8.32 -45.48
C SER A 13 -18.57 8.20 -44.37
N GLY A 14 -19.83 7.97 -44.73
CA GLY A 14 -20.92 7.78 -43.75
C GLY A 14 -20.82 6.45 -43.00
N ALA A 15 -20.42 5.37 -43.67
CA ALA A 15 -20.26 4.05 -43.05
C ALA A 15 -19.04 3.97 -42.09
N ALA A 16 -17.97 4.71 -42.38
CA ALA A 16 -16.81 4.77 -41.51
C ALA A 16 -17.08 5.54 -40.21
N MET A 17 -17.83 6.66 -40.24
CA MET A 17 -18.21 7.41 -39.07
C MET A 17 -19.23 6.68 -38.17
N THR A 18 -20.19 5.93 -38.73
CA THR A 18 -21.12 5.12 -37.96
C THR A 18 -20.48 3.92 -37.33
N ALA A 19 -19.48 3.29 -37.98
CA ALA A 19 -18.75 2.16 -37.41
C ALA A 19 -17.84 2.58 -36.23
N THR A 20 -17.26 3.79 -36.30
CA THR A 20 -16.42 4.33 -35.21
C THR A 20 -17.26 4.74 -34.02
N SER A 21 -18.44 5.34 -34.23
CA SER A 21 -19.35 5.71 -33.14
C SER A 21 -19.99 4.50 -32.46
N LEU A 22 -20.29 3.44 -33.21
CA LEU A 22 -20.80 2.17 -32.66
C LEU A 22 -19.74 1.41 -31.85
N ARG A 23 -18.48 1.45 -32.23
CA ARG A 23 -17.37 0.86 -31.47
C ARG A 23 -17.11 1.65 -30.18
N ALA A 24 -17.09 2.96 -30.23
CA ALA A 24 -16.93 3.82 -29.06
C ALA A 24 -18.11 3.66 -28.07
N SER A 25 -19.35 3.57 -28.55
CA SER A 25 -20.54 3.33 -27.73
C SER A 25 -20.56 1.94 -27.09
N ARG A 26 -20.02 0.94 -27.79
CA ARG A 26 -19.95 -0.44 -27.26
C ARG A 26 -18.87 -0.58 -26.18
N ALA A 27 -17.73 0.07 -26.35
CA ALA A 27 -16.67 0.12 -25.35
C ALA A 27 -17.09 0.86 -24.07
N ALA A 28 -17.94 1.88 -24.18
CA ALA A 28 -18.49 2.61 -23.03
C ALA A 28 -19.50 1.80 -22.20
N ASN A 29 -20.05 0.71 -22.72
CA ASN A 29 -21.04 -0.14 -22.03
C ASN A 29 -20.44 -1.41 -21.40
N GLU A 30 -19.22 -1.78 -21.76
CA GLU A 30 -18.57 -2.94 -21.13
C GLU A 30 -17.97 -2.56 -19.77
N PRO A 31 -18.17 -3.39 -18.74
CA PRO A 31 -17.59 -3.09 -17.42
C PRO A 31 -16.05 -3.03 -17.48
N LEU A 32 -15.45 -2.24 -16.63
CA LEU A 32 -14.00 -2.21 -16.41
C LEU A 32 -13.62 -3.40 -15.52
N ARG A 33 -12.90 -4.35 -16.07
CA ARG A 33 -12.49 -5.56 -15.33
C ARG A 33 -11.24 -5.26 -14.51
N ILE A 34 -11.39 -5.27 -13.18
CA ILE A 34 -10.30 -5.07 -12.22
C ILE A 34 -10.03 -6.38 -11.50
N GLY A 35 -8.76 -6.78 -11.42
CA GLY A 35 -8.31 -7.92 -10.67
C GLY A 35 -7.59 -7.53 -9.37
N SER A 36 -7.64 -8.39 -8.37
CA SER A 36 -6.83 -8.27 -7.15
C SER A 36 -6.30 -9.63 -6.71
N ILE A 37 -5.09 -9.61 -6.16
CA ILE A 37 -4.57 -10.74 -5.39
C ILE A 37 -4.55 -10.28 -3.93
N LEU A 38 -5.19 -11.05 -3.06
CA LEU A 38 -5.27 -10.77 -1.63
C LEU A 38 -4.97 -12.07 -0.87
N SER A 39 -4.44 -11.98 0.34
CA SER A 39 -4.29 -13.15 1.22
C SER A 39 -5.34 -13.05 2.33
N VAL A 40 -6.54 -13.54 2.06
CA VAL A 40 -7.65 -13.57 3.05
C VAL A 40 -7.63 -14.85 3.89
N THR A 41 -6.70 -15.76 3.60
CA THR A 41 -6.33 -16.91 4.43
C THR A 41 -4.80 -16.97 4.62
N GLY A 42 -4.34 -17.84 5.53
CA GLY A 42 -2.92 -17.96 5.87
C GLY A 42 -2.46 -16.93 6.92
N PRO A 43 -1.14 -16.83 7.18
CA PRO A 43 -0.58 -16.00 8.26
C PRO A 43 -0.91 -14.51 8.17
N ALA A 44 -1.09 -13.95 6.96
CA ALA A 44 -1.44 -12.54 6.74
C ALA A 44 -2.94 -12.30 6.49
N ALA A 45 -3.80 -13.26 6.82
CA ALA A 45 -5.24 -13.23 6.51
C ALA A 45 -5.94 -11.95 7.01
N PHE A 46 -5.63 -11.51 8.21
CA PHE A 46 -6.27 -10.34 8.80
C PHE A 46 -5.97 -9.03 8.04
N LEU A 47 -4.79 -8.93 7.40
CA LEU A 47 -4.46 -7.82 6.51
C LEU A 47 -5.32 -7.87 5.26
N GLY A 48 -5.43 -9.06 4.65
CA GLY A 48 -6.17 -9.27 3.43
C GLY A 48 -7.67 -9.10 3.57
N GLU A 49 -8.23 -9.49 4.71
CA GLU A 49 -9.63 -9.24 5.02
C GLU A 49 -9.95 -7.75 5.10
N ASP A 50 -9.05 -6.95 5.71
CA ASP A 50 -9.21 -5.51 5.78
C ASP A 50 -9.02 -4.85 4.42
N MET A 51 -8.00 -5.25 3.65
CA MET A 51 -7.76 -4.75 2.30
C MET A 51 -8.92 -5.07 1.37
N LYS A 52 -9.45 -6.31 1.44
CA LYS A 52 -10.63 -6.72 0.68
C LYS A 52 -11.84 -5.84 1.00
N ALA A 53 -12.09 -5.58 2.28
CA ALA A 53 -13.20 -4.76 2.73
C ALA A 53 -13.07 -3.30 2.26
N GLY A 54 -11.88 -2.71 2.35
CA GLY A 54 -11.57 -1.37 1.86
C GLY A 54 -11.77 -1.26 0.34
N LEU A 55 -11.27 -2.23 -0.42
CA LEU A 55 -11.41 -2.27 -1.87
C LEU A 55 -12.87 -2.47 -2.29
N GLN A 56 -13.63 -3.35 -1.59
CA GLN A 56 -15.05 -3.54 -1.85
C GLN A 56 -15.83 -2.24 -1.65
N LEU A 57 -15.52 -1.49 -0.59
CA LEU A 57 -16.18 -0.21 -0.33
C LEU A 57 -15.89 0.80 -1.44
N ALA A 58 -14.62 0.89 -1.88
CA ALA A 58 -14.23 1.77 -2.98
C ALA A 58 -14.92 1.39 -4.29
N VAL A 59 -14.98 0.11 -4.64
CA VAL A 59 -15.65 -0.39 -5.85
C VAL A 59 -17.15 -0.08 -5.82
N ASP A 60 -17.79 -0.25 -4.68
CA ASP A 60 -19.22 0.06 -4.53
C ASP A 60 -19.48 1.55 -4.68
N GLU A 61 -18.67 2.41 -4.04
CA GLU A 61 -18.79 3.89 -4.19
C GLU A 61 -18.55 4.32 -5.65
N ILE A 62 -17.54 3.76 -6.31
CA ILE A 62 -17.29 4.02 -7.73
C ILE A 62 -18.50 3.62 -8.57
N ASN A 63 -19.07 2.45 -8.31
CA ASN A 63 -20.19 1.94 -9.06
C ASN A 63 -21.49 2.72 -8.80
N VAL A 64 -21.76 3.12 -7.56
CA VAL A 64 -22.89 4.00 -7.22
C VAL A 64 -22.74 5.36 -7.92
N GLY A 65 -21.50 5.90 -7.96
CA GLY A 65 -21.18 7.16 -8.62
C GLY A 65 -21.18 7.12 -10.16
N GLY A 66 -21.62 6.01 -10.79
CA GLY A 66 -21.69 5.91 -12.26
C GLY A 66 -20.53 5.16 -12.91
N GLY A 67 -19.58 4.63 -12.12
CA GLY A 67 -18.39 3.93 -12.60
C GLY A 67 -17.22 4.87 -12.88
N ILE A 68 -16.26 4.38 -13.66
CA ILE A 68 -15.11 5.15 -14.14
C ILE A 68 -15.35 5.49 -15.61
N ASN A 69 -15.48 6.77 -15.92
CA ASN A 69 -15.82 7.25 -17.26
C ASN A 69 -17.05 6.52 -17.87
N GLY A 70 -18.09 6.27 -17.04
CA GLY A 70 -19.32 5.58 -17.43
C GLY A 70 -19.26 4.05 -17.42
N ARG A 71 -18.10 3.45 -17.23
CA ARG A 71 -17.93 2.00 -17.12
C ARG A 71 -18.05 1.56 -15.67
N LYS A 72 -18.96 0.64 -15.36
CA LYS A 72 -19.03 0.01 -14.04
C LYS A 72 -17.80 -0.86 -13.82
N VAL A 73 -17.31 -0.92 -12.59
CA VAL A 73 -16.21 -1.80 -12.20
C VAL A 73 -16.76 -3.20 -11.96
N ASP A 74 -16.18 -4.17 -12.67
CA ASP A 74 -16.34 -5.61 -12.42
C ASP A 74 -15.05 -6.11 -11.74
N TRP A 75 -15.16 -6.45 -10.45
CA TRP A 75 -14.01 -6.77 -9.62
C TRP A 75 -13.94 -8.26 -9.29
N THR A 76 -12.83 -8.87 -9.66
CA THR A 76 -12.49 -10.27 -9.36
C THR A 76 -11.27 -10.30 -8.45
N PHE A 77 -11.29 -11.14 -7.40
CA PHE A 77 -10.11 -11.36 -6.57
C PHE A 77 -9.79 -12.85 -6.41
N TYR A 78 -8.50 -13.14 -6.16
CA TYR A 78 -8.01 -14.46 -5.80
C TYR A 78 -7.28 -14.43 -4.47
N ASP A 79 -7.50 -15.48 -3.65
CA ASP A 79 -6.77 -15.68 -2.41
C ASP A 79 -5.39 -16.29 -2.68
N ALA A 80 -4.33 -15.60 -2.30
CA ALA A 80 -2.96 -16.08 -2.38
C ALA A 80 -2.56 -16.94 -1.17
N GLU A 81 -3.39 -17.01 -0.13
CA GLU A 81 -3.12 -17.76 1.10
C GLU A 81 -1.76 -17.44 1.73
N SER A 82 -1.29 -16.19 1.58
CA SER A 82 0.06 -15.72 1.96
C SER A 82 1.22 -16.48 1.27
N GLN A 83 0.96 -17.10 0.10
CA GLN A 83 1.91 -17.91 -0.65
C GLN A 83 2.24 -17.28 -2.00
N THR A 84 3.51 -16.95 -2.22
CA THR A 84 3.97 -16.32 -3.47
C THR A 84 3.63 -17.16 -4.70
N GLN A 85 3.76 -18.50 -4.62
CA GLN A 85 3.48 -19.38 -5.76
C GLN A 85 2.01 -19.38 -6.17
N LYS A 86 1.09 -19.31 -5.19
CA LYS A 86 -0.36 -19.17 -5.47
C LYS A 86 -0.66 -17.82 -6.10
N ALA A 87 -0.04 -16.74 -5.60
CA ALA A 87 -0.17 -15.41 -6.18
C ALA A 87 0.31 -15.35 -7.64
N ILE A 88 1.45 -15.97 -7.97
CA ILE A 88 1.95 -16.07 -9.36
C ILE A 88 0.92 -16.78 -10.26
N SER A 89 0.36 -17.89 -9.78
CA SER A 89 -0.64 -18.67 -10.54
C SER A 89 -1.93 -17.86 -10.74
N ALA A 90 -2.39 -17.18 -9.71
CA ALA A 90 -3.55 -16.31 -9.75
C ALA A 90 -3.34 -15.09 -10.64
N THR A 91 -2.15 -14.47 -10.62
CA THR A 91 -1.80 -13.36 -11.51
C THR A 91 -1.86 -13.77 -12.99
N ARG A 92 -1.32 -14.96 -13.33
CA ARG A 92 -1.45 -15.50 -14.69
C ARG A 92 -2.91 -15.68 -15.09
N ARG A 93 -3.75 -16.17 -14.17
CA ARG A 93 -5.18 -16.37 -14.44
C ARG A 93 -5.88 -15.03 -14.66
N LEU A 94 -5.68 -14.04 -13.81
CA LEU A 94 -6.24 -12.69 -14.01
C LEU A 94 -5.89 -12.14 -15.40
N ILE A 95 -4.61 -12.27 -15.82
CA ILE A 95 -4.12 -11.75 -17.09
C ILE A 95 -4.67 -12.55 -18.28
N SER A 96 -4.54 -13.90 -18.24
CA SER A 96 -4.76 -14.73 -19.43
C SER A 96 -6.19 -15.23 -19.60
N GLN A 97 -6.93 -15.47 -18.50
CA GLN A 97 -8.28 -16.04 -18.53
C GLN A 97 -9.35 -14.97 -18.25
N ASP A 98 -9.23 -14.25 -17.14
CA ASP A 98 -10.22 -13.24 -16.74
C ASP A 98 -10.07 -11.95 -17.55
N LYS A 99 -8.93 -11.75 -18.24
CA LYS A 99 -8.65 -10.60 -19.10
C LYS A 99 -8.86 -9.29 -18.35
N VAL A 100 -8.36 -9.20 -17.13
CA VAL A 100 -8.43 -7.95 -16.37
C VAL A 100 -7.65 -6.85 -17.07
N GLU A 101 -8.15 -5.63 -16.97
CA GLU A 101 -7.54 -4.46 -17.57
C GLU A 101 -6.62 -3.71 -16.60
N LEU A 102 -6.79 -3.97 -15.29
CA LEU A 102 -6.05 -3.32 -14.21
C LEU A 102 -5.95 -4.29 -13.02
N ILE A 103 -4.81 -4.28 -12.33
CA ILE A 103 -4.63 -5.01 -11.06
C ILE A 103 -4.48 -3.99 -9.93
N VAL A 104 -5.25 -4.19 -8.85
CA VAL A 104 -5.24 -3.35 -7.64
C VAL A 104 -4.99 -4.23 -6.43
N SER A 105 -4.03 -3.88 -5.60
CA SER A 105 -3.50 -4.66 -4.47
C SER A 105 -2.73 -5.92 -4.87
N GLY A 106 -1.66 -6.22 -4.14
CA GLY A 106 -0.66 -7.23 -4.47
C GLY A 106 -0.38 -8.24 -3.37
N GLY A 107 -1.41 -8.88 -2.79
CA GLY A 107 -1.26 -10.06 -1.93
C GLY A 107 -0.92 -9.77 -0.47
N ASN A 108 -0.98 -8.52 -0.02
CA ASN A 108 -0.73 -8.01 1.34
C ASN A 108 0.73 -8.14 1.83
N MET A 109 1.60 -8.64 1.02
CA MET A 109 3.01 -8.89 1.38
C MET A 109 3.92 -8.41 0.26
N SER A 110 4.94 -7.62 0.59
CA SER A 110 5.87 -7.10 -0.42
C SER A 110 6.54 -8.18 -1.27
N GLY A 111 6.83 -9.35 -0.70
CA GLY A 111 7.39 -10.48 -1.47
C GLY A 111 6.45 -11.00 -2.57
N ILE A 112 5.14 -10.96 -2.33
CA ILE A 112 4.13 -11.32 -3.34
C ILE A 112 4.06 -10.24 -4.41
N ALA A 113 3.94 -8.97 -4.02
CA ALA A 113 3.89 -7.86 -4.97
C ALA A 113 5.14 -7.77 -5.86
N LEU A 114 6.33 -8.05 -5.29
CA LEU A 114 7.60 -8.14 -6.04
C LEU A 114 7.58 -9.24 -7.10
N ALA A 115 6.89 -10.37 -6.84
CA ALA A 115 6.73 -11.44 -7.81
C ALA A 115 5.68 -11.10 -8.89
N MET A 116 4.65 -10.32 -8.55
CA MET A 116 3.59 -9.91 -9.47
C MET A 116 4.02 -8.77 -10.40
N ALA A 117 4.80 -7.80 -9.91
CA ALA A 117 5.17 -6.60 -10.64
C ALA A 117 5.81 -6.87 -12.03
N PRO A 118 6.81 -7.76 -12.19
CA PRO A 118 7.36 -8.07 -13.51
C PRO A 118 6.36 -8.76 -14.44
N MET A 119 5.35 -9.47 -13.91
CA MET A 119 4.31 -10.10 -14.71
C MET A 119 3.32 -9.08 -15.26
N ALA A 120 2.90 -8.12 -14.44
CA ALA A 120 2.06 -7.00 -14.85
C ALA A 120 2.78 -6.12 -15.88
N GLU A 121 4.07 -5.79 -15.64
CA GLU A 121 4.93 -5.04 -16.55
C GLU A 121 5.04 -5.72 -17.92
N ALA A 122 5.37 -7.02 -17.95
CA ALA A 122 5.51 -7.78 -19.19
C ALA A 122 4.19 -7.91 -19.97
N ALA A 123 3.06 -7.87 -19.28
CA ALA A 123 1.73 -7.92 -19.90
C ALA A 123 1.20 -6.53 -20.32
N GLY A 124 1.87 -5.44 -19.94
CA GLY A 124 1.39 -4.08 -20.15
C GLY A 124 0.07 -3.80 -19.41
N ILE A 125 -0.12 -4.44 -18.25
CA ILE A 125 -1.32 -4.27 -17.40
C ILE A 125 -0.94 -3.39 -16.21
N PRO A 126 -1.62 -2.25 -16.00
CA PRO A 126 -1.37 -1.41 -14.84
C PRO A 126 -1.55 -2.19 -13.53
N PHE A 127 -0.61 -1.98 -12.61
CA PHE A 127 -0.66 -2.57 -11.28
C PHE A 127 -0.47 -1.49 -10.21
N ILE A 128 -1.47 -1.27 -9.37
CA ILE A 128 -1.40 -0.35 -8.23
C ILE A 128 -1.29 -1.19 -6.96
N SER A 129 -0.07 -1.30 -6.44
CA SER A 129 0.28 -2.08 -5.26
C SER A 129 -0.01 -1.30 -3.97
N SER A 130 -0.50 -1.97 -2.94
CA SER A 130 -0.68 -1.41 -1.59
C SER A 130 0.41 -1.90 -0.62
N GLU A 131 1.50 -2.47 -1.13
CA GLU A 131 2.59 -3.06 -0.36
C GLU A 131 3.81 -2.14 -0.33
N GLY A 132 4.56 -2.18 0.79
CA GLY A 132 5.49 -1.14 1.19
C GLY A 132 6.85 -1.09 0.51
N ALA A 133 7.45 -2.23 0.08
CA ALA A 133 8.83 -2.23 -0.41
C ALA A 133 9.02 -1.31 -1.62
N LEU A 134 10.01 -0.42 -1.58
CA LEU A 134 10.35 0.49 -2.68
C LEU A 134 10.70 -0.27 -3.96
N ALA A 135 11.31 -1.45 -3.85
CA ALA A 135 11.70 -2.28 -4.98
C ALA A 135 10.51 -2.74 -5.87
N ILE A 136 9.26 -2.63 -5.40
CA ILE A 136 8.07 -2.94 -6.21
C ILE A 136 7.97 -2.00 -7.43
N VAL A 137 8.30 -0.73 -7.23
CA VAL A 137 8.19 0.34 -8.24
C VAL A 137 9.54 0.86 -8.75
N THR A 138 10.66 0.28 -8.31
CA THR A 138 11.99 0.73 -8.72
C THR A 138 12.83 -0.41 -9.30
N PRO A 139 13.71 -0.09 -10.29
CA PRO A 139 13.86 1.21 -10.96
C PRO A 139 12.62 1.51 -11.85
N VAL A 140 12.16 2.76 -11.87
CA VAL A 140 10.93 3.16 -12.61
C VAL A 140 11.00 2.80 -14.09
N ALA A 141 12.19 2.88 -14.70
CA ALA A 141 12.40 2.49 -16.12
C ALA A 141 12.01 1.03 -16.43
N GLU A 142 12.02 0.15 -15.41
CA GLU A 142 11.64 -1.26 -15.49
C GLU A 142 10.26 -1.54 -14.87
N ARG A 143 9.55 -0.49 -14.44
CA ARG A 143 8.27 -0.54 -13.71
C ARG A 143 7.29 0.49 -14.23
N LYS A 144 7.23 0.69 -15.55
CA LYS A 144 6.37 1.68 -16.20
C LYS A 144 4.89 1.51 -15.83
N TRP A 145 4.45 0.26 -15.66
CA TRP A 145 3.06 -0.10 -15.40
C TRP A 145 2.74 -0.29 -13.91
N VAL A 146 3.72 -0.08 -13.01
CA VAL A 146 3.58 -0.40 -11.58
C VAL A 146 3.66 0.86 -10.74
N PHE A 147 2.65 1.05 -9.88
CA PHE A 147 2.50 2.19 -8.97
C PHE A 147 2.19 1.71 -7.55
N LYS A 148 2.26 2.60 -6.55
CA LYS A 148 1.94 2.29 -5.15
C LYS A 148 0.96 3.26 -4.53
N SER A 149 0.04 2.74 -3.69
CA SER A 149 -0.88 3.50 -2.85
C SER A 149 -0.44 3.61 -1.39
N THR A 150 0.80 3.24 -1.07
CA THR A 150 1.38 3.35 0.27
C THR A 150 2.77 3.97 0.22
N VAL A 151 3.35 4.27 1.38
CA VAL A 151 4.70 4.85 1.52
C VAL A 151 5.79 3.86 1.13
N ASP A 152 6.98 4.40 0.90
CA ASP A 152 8.20 3.64 0.73
C ASP A 152 8.87 3.38 2.09
N ASP A 153 9.50 2.21 2.22
CA ASP A 153 10.33 1.86 3.37
C ASP A 153 11.48 2.88 3.59
N GLU A 154 12.04 3.46 2.53
CA GLU A 154 13.04 4.52 2.63
C GLU A 154 12.47 5.78 3.33
N ASP A 155 11.29 6.28 2.92
CA ASP A 155 10.66 7.44 3.53
C ASP A 155 10.31 7.20 5.01
N VAL A 156 9.89 5.99 5.34
CA VAL A 156 9.60 5.61 6.74
C VAL A 156 10.87 5.64 7.59
N LEU A 157 11.96 5.08 7.08
CA LEU A 157 13.25 5.10 7.78
C LEU A 157 13.80 6.52 7.92
N GLU A 158 13.63 7.38 6.91
CA GLU A 158 13.99 8.79 6.97
C GLU A 158 13.17 9.54 8.03
N ARG A 159 11.87 9.24 8.17
CA ARG A 159 11.02 9.82 9.22
C ARG A 159 11.44 9.36 10.62
N ILE A 160 11.76 8.07 10.75
CA ILE A 160 12.30 7.53 12.01
C ILE A 160 13.64 8.22 12.34
N ALA A 161 14.52 8.40 11.36
CA ALA A 161 15.80 9.07 11.55
C ALA A 161 15.64 10.53 11.98
N ASP A 162 14.63 11.26 11.49
CA ASP A 162 14.32 12.62 11.97
C ASP A 162 13.97 12.60 13.48
N TYR A 163 13.17 11.63 13.92
CA TYR A 163 12.83 11.47 15.34
C TYR A 163 14.06 11.12 16.19
N LEU A 164 14.88 10.18 15.73
CA LEU A 164 16.11 9.80 16.43
C LEU A 164 17.08 10.98 16.58
N ALA A 165 17.20 11.81 15.55
CA ALA A 165 18.01 13.04 15.58
C ALA A 165 17.48 14.05 16.61
N LYS A 166 16.16 14.29 16.68
CA LYS A 166 15.54 15.13 17.74
C LYS A 166 15.85 14.62 19.15
N LYS A 167 16.05 13.30 19.32
CA LYS A 167 16.39 12.67 20.61
C LYS A 167 17.89 12.50 20.84
N ASN A 168 18.73 12.95 19.91
CA ASN A 168 20.20 12.76 19.92
C ASN A 168 20.62 11.28 19.99
N ILE A 169 19.80 10.36 19.47
CA ILE A 169 20.08 8.92 19.41
C ILE A 169 20.85 8.63 18.13
N LYS A 170 21.97 7.91 18.27
CA LYS A 170 22.84 7.53 17.15
C LYS A 170 23.06 6.02 17.03
N LYS A 171 23.03 5.30 18.14
CA LYS A 171 23.29 3.86 18.14
C LYS A 171 21.97 3.09 18.05
N VAL A 172 21.74 2.45 16.90
CA VAL A 172 20.46 1.86 16.54
C VAL A 172 20.61 0.39 16.19
N ALA A 173 19.67 -0.44 16.60
CA ALA A 173 19.55 -1.80 16.07
C ALA A 173 18.33 -1.86 15.14
N LEU A 174 18.51 -2.37 13.92
CA LEU A 174 17.42 -2.80 13.06
C LEU A 174 17.30 -4.32 13.14
N ILE A 175 16.16 -4.80 13.65
CA ILE A 175 15.79 -6.20 13.63
C ILE A 175 14.63 -6.39 12.65
N ALA A 176 14.84 -7.14 11.56
CA ALA A 176 13.90 -7.25 10.46
C ALA A 176 13.64 -8.72 10.09
N ASP A 177 12.41 -9.02 9.67
CA ASP A 177 12.11 -10.36 9.19
C ASP A 177 12.79 -10.64 7.82
N THR A 178 12.90 -11.92 7.47
CA THR A 178 13.53 -12.37 6.23
C THR A 178 12.62 -12.29 5.00
N SER A 179 11.41 -11.73 5.12
CA SER A 179 10.49 -11.50 4.00
C SER A 179 10.99 -10.37 3.08
N GLY A 180 10.34 -10.21 1.93
CA GLY A 180 10.61 -9.08 1.03
C GLY A 180 10.40 -7.70 1.66
N PHE A 181 9.53 -7.61 2.70
CA PHE A 181 9.31 -6.38 3.44
C PHE A 181 10.49 -6.07 4.38
N GLY A 182 10.94 -7.06 5.17
CA GLY A 182 12.09 -6.87 6.05
C GLY A 182 13.40 -6.65 5.28
N GLN A 183 13.62 -7.38 4.18
CA GLN A 183 14.79 -7.19 3.31
C GLN A 183 14.82 -5.82 2.63
N GLY A 184 13.65 -5.27 2.29
CA GLY A 184 13.50 -3.89 1.81
C GLY A 184 14.04 -2.90 2.82
N ALA A 185 13.58 -2.99 4.08
CA ALA A 185 14.04 -2.13 5.16
C ALA A 185 15.55 -2.20 5.40
N VAL A 186 16.12 -3.41 5.43
CA VAL A 186 17.59 -3.58 5.57
C VAL A 186 18.33 -2.90 4.42
N THR A 187 17.82 -3.05 3.20
CA THR A 187 18.42 -2.43 2.01
C THR A 187 18.38 -0.90 2.09
N GLN A 188 17.26 -0.33 2.51
CA GLN A 188 17.14 1.12 2.63
C GLN A 188 17.90 1.65 3.86
N MET A 189 17.90 0.94 4.99
CA MET A 189 18.66 1.38 6.17
C MET A 189 20.18 1.42 5.91
N LYS A 190 20.72 0.53 5.08
CA LYS A 190 22.13 0.60 4.65
C LYS A 190 22.46 1.87 3.86
N LYS A 191 21.46 2.56 3.29
CA LYS A 191 21.61 3.87 2.63
C LYS A 191 21.30 5.04 3.59
N VAL A 192 20.19 4.94 4.33
CA VAL A 192 19.73 5.97 5.26
C VAL A 192 20.69 6.11 6.44
N GLY A 193 21.13 5.02 7.04
CA GLY A 193 22.01 5.03 8.22
C GLY A 193 23.26 5.91 8.05
N PRO A 194 24.10 5.70 7.02
CA PRO A 194 25.26 6.55 6.77
C PRO A 194 24.90 8.01 6.48
N ARG A 195 23.84 8.27 5.69
CA ARG A 195 23.39 9.65 5.39
C ARG A 195 22.96 10.41 6.65
N ARG A 196 22.45 9.70 7.66
CA ARG A 196 21.94 10.22 8.92
C ARG A 196 22.92 10.13 10.08
N ASN A 197 24.15 9.68 9.82
CA ASN A 197 25.19 9.44 10.84
C ASN A 197 24.71 8.52 11.97
N LEU A 198 23.96 7.46 11.62
CA LEU A 198 23.53 6.42 12.55
C LEU A 198 24.54 5.26 12.54
N ASP A 199 24.88 4.79 13.72
CA ASP A 199 25.60 3.53 13.94
C ASP A 199 24.57 2.40 14.05
N VAL A 200 24.44 1.60 12.97
CA VAL A 200 23.35 0.63 12.84
C VAL A 200 23.87 -0.80 12.90
N SER A 201 23.42 -1.54 13.91
CA SER A 201 23.54 -3.01 13.96
C SER A 201 22.31 -3.68 13.34
N TYR A 202 22.50 -4.87 12.77
CA TYR A 202 21.46 -5.60 12.04
C TYR A 202 21.25 -6.98 12.62
N GLU A 203 20.00 -7.33 12.88
CA GLU A 203 19.55 -8.67 13.27
C GLU A 203 18.40 -9.11 12.36
N SER A 204 18.25 -10.42 12.21
CA SER A 204 17.17 -10.99 11.39
C SER A 204 16.45 -12.12 12.12
N PHE A 205 15.20 -12.36 11.71
CA PHE A 205 14.36 -13.45 12.20
C PHE A 205 13.44 -13.97 11.09
N ASP A 206 12.94 -15.19 11.22
CA ASP A 206 11.92 -15.71 10.30
C ASP A 206 10.56 -15.09 10.62
N PRO A 207 9.73 -14.76 9.61
CA PRO A 207 8.36 -14.25 9.84
C PRO A 207 7.48 -15.12 10.75
N ALA A 208 7.81 -16.40 10.92
CA ALA A 208 7.12 -17.34 11.78
C ALA A 208 7.82 -17.59 13.14
N ASP A 209 8.94 -16.91 13.42
CA ASP A 209 9.68 -17.11 14.67
C ASP A 209 8.83 -16.79 15.89
N THR A 210 8.94 -17.65 16.88
CA THR A 210 8.31 -17.54 18.20
C THR A 210 9.34 -17.26 19.32
N ASP A 211 10.62 -17.17 18.96
CA ASP A 211 11.71 -16.86 19.89
C ASP A 211 12.76 -15.95 19.22
N MET A 212 12.94 -14.76 19.79
CA MET A 212 13.94 -13.76 19.39
C MET A 212 14.92 -13.43 20.51
N MET A 213 14.92 -14.21 21.60
CA MET A 213 15.80 -13.97 22.76
C MET A 213 17.28 -13.89 22.38
N PRO A 214 17.83 -14.74 21.47
CA PRO A 214 19.23 -14.63 21.05
C PRO A 214 19.54 -13.29 20.36
N GLN A 215 18.70 -12.85 19.42
CA GLN A 215 18.88 -11.58 18.70
C GLN A 215 18.76 -10.39 19.65
N LEU A 216 17.73 -10.38 20.50
CA LEU A 216 17.50 -9.31 21.47
C LEU A 216 18.61 -9.24 22.52
N THR A 217 19.20 -10.36 22.93
CA THR A 217 20.37 -10.40 23.81
C THR A 217 21.56 -9.73 23.14
N ARG A 218 21.87 -10.04 21.87
CA ARG A 218 22.96 -9.36 21.13
C ARG A 218 22.71 -7.85 21.00
N ILE A 219 21.47 -7.44 20.72
CA ILE A 219 21.09 -6.02 20.66
C ILE A 219 21.30 -5.33 22.02
N ARG A 220 20.90 -5.99 23.12
CA ARG A 220 21.10 -5.48 24.49
C ARG A 220 22.58 -5.27 24.78
N ASP A 221 23.39 -6.30 24.56
CA ASP A 221 24.81 -6.31 24.85
C ASP A 221 25.60 -5.38 23.90
N GLY A 222 25.11 -5.20 22.69
CA GLY A 222 25.61 -4.21 21.73
C GLY A 222 25.35 -2.76 22.13
N GLY A 223 24.47 -2.50 23.11
CA GLY A 223 24.22 -1.16 23.66
C GLY A 223 23.45 -0.22 22.71
N ALA A 224 22.59 -0.74 21.84
CA ALA A 224 21.71 0.09 21.00
C ALA A 224 20.80 0.97 21.87
N GLU A 225 20.69 2.25 21.56
CA GLU A 225 19.85 3.24 22.26
C GLU A 225 18.40 3.20 21.75
N ALA A 226 18.22 2.85 20.47
CA ALA A 226 16.93 2.60 19.86
C ALA A 226 16.93 1.25 19.14
N ILE A 227 15.76 0.61 19.11
CA ILE A 227 15.54 -0.67 18.43
C ILE A 227 14.36 -0.50 17.47
N ILE A 228 14.61 -0.72 16.19
CA ILE A 228 13.61 -0.67 15.14
C ILE A 228 13.24 -2.11 14.75
N CYS A 229 11.99 -2.51 14.97
CA CYS A 229 11.50 -3.81 14.52
C CYS A 229 10.73 -3.66 13.20
N TRP A 230 11.04 -4.51 12.22
CA TRP A 230 10.43 -4.39 10.89
C TRP A 230 9.83 -5.72 10.43
N THR A 231 8.52 -5.84 10.58
CA THR A 231 7.71 -6.99 10.17
C THR A 231 6.25 -6.59 10.03
N VAL A 232 5.48 -7.40 9.32
CA VAL A 232 4.00 -7.33 9.25
C VAL A 232 3.34 -8.55 9.93
N THR A 233 4.13 -9.43 10.54
CA THR A 233 3.64 -10.73 11.06
C THR A 233 3.46 -10.72 12.58
N PRO A 234 2.77 -11.75 13.14
CA PRO A 234 2.66 -11.91 14.60
C PRO A 234 3.99 -11.99 15.34
N ALA A 235 5.10 -12.29 14.67
CA ALA A 235 6.45 -12.27 15.26
C ALA A 235 6.80 -10.91 15.89
N GLY A 236 6.22 -9.79 15.39
CA GLY A 236 6.36 -8.48 16.03
C GLY A 236 5.77 -8.42 17.45
N VAL A 237 4.75 -9.23 17.76
CA VAL A 237 4.21 -9.36 19.13
C VAL A 237 5.22 -10.12 20.02
N VAL A 238 5.87 -11.14 19.46
CA VAL A 238 6.95 -11.90 20.16
C VAL A 238 8.09 -10.96 20.48
N PHE A 239 8.52 -10.15 19.50
CA PHE A 239 9.53 -9.11 19.68
C PHE A 239 9.20 -8.20 20.88
N LEU A 240 8.03 -7.62 20.94
CA LEU A 240 7.62 -6.70 22.01
C LEU A 240 7.67 -7.36 23.38
N LYS A 241 7.08 -8.55 23.50
CA LYS A 241 7.05 -9.29 24.78
C LYS A 241 8.45 -9.70 25.26
N GLN A 242 9.29 -10.18 24.36
CA GLN A 242 10.64 -10.60 24.73
C GLN A 242 11.59 -9.42 24.96
N ALA A 243 11.40 -8.29 24.26
CA ALA A 243 12.10 -7.04 24.55
C ALA A 243 11.78 -6.56 25.98
N GLN A 244 10.52 -6.63 26.41
CA GLN A 244 10.12 -6.30 27.77
C GLN A 244 10.76 -7.25 28.80
N LEU A 245 10.78 -8.55 28.56
CA LEU A 245 11.44 -9.54 29.43
C LEU A 245 12.92 -9.26 29.63
N LEU A 246 13.59 -8.68 28.64
CA LEU A 246 15.02 -8.32 28.70
C LEU A 246 15.26 -6.89 29.20
N GLY A 247 14.23 -6.15 29.62
CA GLY A 247 14.32 -4.75 30.06
C GLY A 247 14.67 -3.78 28.94
N LEU A 248 14.46 -4.16 27.68
CA LEU A 248 14.72 -3.32 26.52
C LEU A 248 13.61 -2.28 26.29
N ASP A 249 12.49 -2.38 26.97
CA ASP A 249 11.39 -1.42 26.99
C ASP A 249 11.75 -0.08 27.64
N SER A 250 12.87 0.00 28.35
CA SER A 250 13.48 1.24 28.81
C SER A 250 14.20 2.03 27.71
N ARG A 251 14.42 1.43 26.54
CA ARG A 251 15.01 2.05 25.34
C ARG A 251 13.92 2.57 24.41
N THR A 252 14.30 3.32 23.38
CA THR A 252 13.38 3.73 22.35
C THR A 252 13.02 2.55 21.45
N LEU A 253 11.81 2.02 21.58
CA LEU A 253 11.29 0.96 20.71
C LEU A 253 10.43 1.58 19.60
N ILE A 254 10.77 1.27 18.35
CA ILE A 254 10.01 1.73 17.19
C ILE A 254 9.62 0.51 16.35
N HIS A 255 8.35 0.46 15.93
CA HIS A 255 7.90 -0.55 14.99
C HIS A 255 7.55 0.07 13.63
N SER A 256 7.67 -0.72 12.57
CA SER A 256 7.32 -0.29 11.21
C SER A 256 5.81 -0.05 11.05
N TYR A 257 5.44 0.71 10.02
CA TYR A 257 4.06 0.97 9.62
C TYR A 257 3.28 -0.32 9.27
N GLY A 258 3.96 -1.36 8.84
CA GLY A 258 3.35 -2.67 8.58
C GLY A 258 2.89 -3.41 9.84
N PHE A 259 3.07 -2.84 11.04
CA PHE A 259 2.61 -3.42 12.30
C PHE A 259 1.46 -2.61 12.95
N VAL A 260 0.95 -1.61 12.28
CA VAL A 260 -0.11 -0.71 12.78
C VAL A 260 -1.47 -1.42 12.77
N SER A 261 -1.69 -2.25 13.80
CA SER A 261 -2.92 -3.02 13.98
C SER A 261 -3.36 -3.04 15.44
N PRO A 262 -4.61 -2.64 15.77
CA PRO A 262 -5.15 -2.76 17.12
C PRO A 262 -5.07 -4.19 17.66
N ARG A 263 -5.21 -5.19 16.78
CA ARG A 263 -5.10 -6.61 17.14
C ARG A 263 -3.72 -6.96 17.67
N TYR A 264 -2.65 -6.49 17.02
CA TYR A 264 -1.28 -6.71 17.49
C TYR A 264 -1.01 -6.03 18.83
N MET A 265 -1.46 -4.79 18.97
CA MET A 265 -1.29 -4.04 20.21
C MET A 265 -2.01 -4.72 21.38
N THR A 266 -3.24 -5.18 21.15
CA THR A 266 -4.00 -5.94 22.15
C THR A 266 -3.30 -7.26 22.52
N LEU A 267 -2.77 -7.99 21.54
CA LEU A 267 -2.02 -9.24 21.80
C LEU A 267 -0.69 -9.00 22.53
N ALA A 268 -0.03 -7.87 22.30
CA ALA A 268 1.20 -7.50 22.99
C ALA A 268 0.91 -7.03 24.44
N GLY A 269 -0.28 -6.48 24.72
CA GLY A 269 -0.68 -6.05 26.05
C GLY A 269 0.22 -4.93 26.61
N GLU A 270 0.75 -5.11 27.82
CA GLU A 270 1.63 -4.11 28.47
C GLU A 270 2.89 -3.82 27.65
N ALA A 271 3.41 -4.81 26.92
CA ALA A 271 4.59 -4.64 26.08
C ALA A 271 4.39 -3.70 24.89
N ALA A 272 3.13 -3.37 24.54
CA ALA A 272 2.83 -2.38 23.52
C ALA A 272 2.93 -0.92 23.99
N LYS A 273 2.88 -0.67 25.31
CA LYS A 273 2.82 0.71 25.86
C LYS A 273 4.03 1.58 25.52
N PRO A 274 5.30 1.08 25.57
CA PRO A 274 6.48 1.90 25.28
C PRO A 274 6.75 2.07 23.78
N VAL A 275 6.06 1.33 22.89
CA VAL A 275 6.39 1.30 21.48
C VAL A 275 5.87 2.53 20.74
N LEU A 276 6.71 3.10 19.89
CA LEU A 276 6.32 4.01 18.83
C LEU A 276 6.12 3.23 17.53
N LEU A 277 5.13 3.62 16.75
CA LEU A 277 4.94 3.06 15.41
C LEU A 277 5.05 4.21 14.40
N ALA A 278 5.89 4.01 13.38
CA ALA A 278 5.78 4.85 12.20
C ALA A 278 4.47 4.50 11.48
N SER A 279 3.68 5.49 11.10
CA SER A 279 2.34 5.25 10.54
C SER A 279 1.98 6.33 9.54
N LEU A 280 1.06 6.02 8.65
CA LEU A 280 0.28 7.02 7.95
C LEU A 280 -0.79 7.61 8.90
N LYS A 281 -1.39 8.72 8.52
CA LYS A 281 -2.29 9.49 9.39
C LYS A 281 -3.64 8.81 9.67
N PHE A 282 -4.04 7.83 8.86
CA PHE A 282 -5.36 7.20 8.93
C PHE A 282 -5.76 6.72 10.32
N PRO A 283 -4.93 5.96 11.09
CA PRO A 283 -5.35 5.42 12.39
C PRO A 283 -5.64 6.48 13.46
N VAL A 284 -5.21 7.71 13.24
CA VAL A 284 -5.36 8.87 14.14
C VAL A 284 -6.11 10.03 13.48
N GLY A 285 -6.91 9.72 12.45
CA GLY A 285 -7.61 10.71 11.64
C GLY A 285 -8.55 11.64 12.43
N ASP A 286 -9.14 11.14 13.53
CA ASP A 286 -9.96 11.92 14.44
C ASP A 286 -9.18 12.96 15.25
N GLN A 287 -7.85 12.77 15.38
CA GLN A 287 -6.96 13.66 16.14
C GLN A 287 -6.27 14.70 15.27
N LEU A 288 -6.41 14.60 13.94
CA LEU A 288 -5.84 15.57 13.02
C LEU A 288 -6.49 16.96 13.20
N PRO A 289 -5.77 18.05 12.97
CA PRO A 289 -6.37 19.37 12.96
C PRO A 289 -7.41 19.50 11.85
N ASP A 290 -8.40 20.37 12.01
CA ASP A 290 -9.47 20.58 11.02
C ASP A 290 -8.94 21.12 9.67
N SER A 291 -7.76 21.70 9.67
CA SER A 291 -7.04 22.16 8.46
C SER A 291 -6.35 21.05 7.69
N ASP A 292 -6.21 19.82 8.27
CA ASP A 292 -5.60 18.70 7.55
C ASP A 292 -6.55 18.20 6.43
N PRO A 293 -6.08 18.18 5.17
CA PRO A 293 -6.93 17.83 4.03
C PRO A 293 -7.49 16.40 4.05
N LEU A 294 -6.91 15.52 4.88
CA LEU A 294 -7.31 14.11 4.97
C LEU A 294 -8.45 13.88 5.96
N LYS A 295 -8.56 14.75 7.01
CA LYS A 295 -9.44 14.50 8.15
C LYS A 295 -10.89 14.18 7.75
N ALA A 296 -11.48 15.01 6.91
CA ALA A 296 -12.89 14.84 6.50
C ALA A 296 -13.11 13.51 5.75
N GLY A 297 -12.18 13.14 4.85
CA GLY A 297 -12.22 11.88 4.11
C GLY A 297 -12.07 10.66 5.04
N ILE A 298 -11.12 10.71 5.96
CA ILE A 298 -10.86 9.64 6.93
C ILE A 298 -12.09 9.41 7.81
N LEU A 299 -12.69 10.47 8.38
CA LEU A 299 -13.87 10.35 9.23
C LEU A 299 -15.08 9.77 8.48
N ARG A 300 -15.26 10.16 7.21
CA ARG A 300 -16.28 9.57 6.34
C ARG A 300 -16.03 8.07 6.14
N LEU A 301 -14.79 7.66 5.84
CA LEU A 301 -14.46 6.26 5.66
C LEU A 301 -14.64 5.45 6.95
N PHE A 302 -14.30 6.01 8.10
CA PHE A 302 -14.58 5.38 9.41
C PHE A 302 -16.06 5.06 9.55
N GLY A 303 -16.95 6.04 9.25
CA GLY A 303 -18.40 5.87 9.34
C GLY A 303 -18.92 4.80 8.37
N SER A 304 -18.60 4.92 7.08
CA SER A 304 -19.06 3.99 6.04
C SER A 304 -18.56 2.55 6.28
N TYR A 305 -17.30 2.41 6.72
CA TYR A 305 -16.71 1.10 7.01
C TYR A 305 -17.37 0.45 8.24
N GLN A 306 -17.56 1.21 9.33
CA GLN A 306 -18.23 0.75 10.54
C GLN A 306 -19.69 0.36 10.28
N GLU A 307 -20.40 1.15 9.48
CA GLU A 307 -21.79 0.86 9.10
C GLU A 307 -21.88 -0.46 8.35
N ARG A 308 -21.00 -0.69 7.37
CA ARG A 308 -21.06 -1.84 6.48
C ARG A 308 -20.50 -3.12 7.11
N PHE A 309 -19.34 -3.04 7.77
CA PHE A 309 -18.60 -4.21 8.24
C PHE A 309 -18.70 -4.45 9.75
N LYS A 310 -19.37 -3.54 10.49
CA LYS A 310 -19.57 -3.61 11.97
C LYS A 310 -18.26 -3.72 12.76
N ARG A 311 -17.17 -3.17 12.20
CA ARG A 311 -15.85 -3.09 12.84
C ARG A 311 -15.12 -1.84 12.36
N ALA A 312 -14.09 -1.42 13.13
CA ALA A 312 -13.27 -0.27 12.77
C ALA A 312 -12.44 -0.55 11.50
N ALA A 313 -12.28 0.47 10.66
CA ALA A 313 -11.39 0.42 9.52
C ALA A 313 -9.92 0.42 9.99
N SER A 314 -9.08 -0.36 9.33
CA SER A 314 -7.63 -0.34 9.53
C SER A 314 -6.91 0.50 8.47
N LEU A 315 -5.62 0.77 8.69
CA LEU A 315 -4.76 1.41 7.70
C LEU A 315 -4.74 0.61 6.38
N TYR A 316 -4.75 -0.71 6.45
CA TYR A 316 -4.73 -1.57 5.26
C TYR A 316 -6.01 -1.43 4.40
N ALA A 317 -7.15 -1.24 5.05
CA ALA A 317 -8.40 -0.94 4.34
C ALA A 317 -8.32 0.42 3.62
N ALA A 318 -7.70 1.42 4.24
CA ALA A 318 -7.50 2.74 3.64
C ALA A 318 -6.57 2.68 2.42
N GLU A 319 -5.45 1.96 2.52
CA GLU A 319 -4.47 1.84 1.43
C GLU A 319 -5.05 1.15 0.17
N SER A 320 -5.86 0.11 0.36
CA SER A 320 -6.52 -0.58 -0.76
C SER A 320 -7.70 0.22 -1.32
N TYR A 321 -8.43 0.96 -0.48
CA TYR A 321 -9.43 1.93 -0.91
C TYR A 321 -8.79 3.02 -1.77
N ASP A 322 -7.66 3.59 -1.33
CA ASP A 322 -6.92 4.61 -2.07
C ASP A 322 -6.42 4.07 -3.42
N ALA A 323 -5.97 2.82 -3.50
CA ALA A 323 -5.53 2.21 -4.76
C ALA A 323 -6.62 2.23 -5.83
N ALA A 324 -7.87 1.90 -5.47
CA ALA A 324 -9.00 1.98 -6.39
C ALA A 324 -9.38 3.42 -6.75
N MET A 325 -9.32 4.34 -5.78
CA MET A 325 -9.64 5.75 -6.02
C MET A 325 -8.56 6.45 -6.86
N LEU A 326 -7.29 6.07 -6.71
CA LEU A 326 -6.20 6.51 -7.57
C LEU A 326 -6.38 6.03 -9.01
N ALA A 327 -6.81 4.77 -9.21
CA ALA A 327 -7.15 4.27 -10.54
C ALA A 327 -8.27 5.10 -11.18
N LYS A 328 -9.33 5.43 -10.42
CA LYS A 328 -10.42 6.29 -10.90
C LYS A 328 -9.92 7.68 -11.28
N GLU A 329 -9.12 8.31 -10.42
CA GLU A 329 -8.56 9.65 -10.66
C GLU A 329 -7.68 9.67 -11.91
N ALA A 330 -6.76 8.69 -12.03
CA ALA A 330 -5.85 8.59 -13.17
C ALA A 330 -6.58 8.33 -14.48
N LEU A 331 -7.53 7.39 -14.50
CA LEU A 331 -8.36 7.12 -15.69
C LEU A 331 -9.21 8.33 -16.09
N GLY A 332 -9.69 9.12 -15.12
CA GLY A 332 -10.37 10.37 -15.39
C GLY A 332 -9.53 11.36 -16.21
N LYS A 333 -8.21 11.43 -15.92
CA LYS A 333 -7.26 12.32 -16.62
C LYS A 333 -6.99 11.91 -18.09
N VAL A 334 -7.15 10.63 -18.39
CA VAL A 334 -6.85 10.06 -19.72
C VAL A 334 -8.12 9.60 -20.47
N GLY A 335 -9.29 10.10 -20.05
CA GLY A 335 -10.57 9.82 -20.73
C GLY A 335 -11.05 8.37 -20.62
N GLY A 336 -10.58 7.63 -19.61
CA GLY A 336 -10.95 6.23 -19.37
C GLY A 336 -10.13 5.21 -20.16
N ASP A 337 -9.11 5.64 -20.90
CA ASP A 337 -8.22 4.76 -21.66
C ASP A 337 -7.21 4.08 -20.73
N VAL A 338 -7.44 2.80 -20.43
CA VAL A 338 -6.58 2.02 -19.53
C VAL A 338 -5.15 1.88 -20.06
N SER A 339 -4.97 1.88 -21.38
CA SER A 339 -3.61 1.81 -21.97
C SER A 339 -2.76 3.06 -21.67
N LYS A 340 -3.40 4.15 -21.24
CA LYS A 340 -2.77 5.40 -20.82
C LYS A 340 -2.81 5.62 -19.32
N LEU A 341 -3.20 4.60 -18.54
CA LEU A 341 -3.26 4.75 -17.08
C LEU A 341 -1.90 5.15 -16.47
N PRO A 342 -0.74 4.65 -16.92
CA PRO A 342 0.55 5.13 -16.43
C PRO A 342 0.70 6.66 -16.57
N GLU A 343 0.39 7.21 -17.75
CA GLU A 343 0.42 8.65 -18.00
C GLU A 343 -0.57 9.42 -17.10
N GLY A 344 -1.75 8.84 -16.86
CA GLY A 344 -2.74 9.38 -15.94
C GLY A 344 -2.26 9.39 -14.49
N MET A 345 -1.63 8.29 -14.03
CA MET A 345 -1.03 8.19 -12.70
C MET A 345 0.08 9.22 -12.51
N GLU A 346 0.99 9.33 -13.47
CA GLU A 346 2.09 10.31 -13.46
C GLU A 346 1.62 11.77 -13.44
N GLN A 347 0.34 12.04 -13.77
CA GLN A 347 -0.29 13.36 -13.69
C GLN A 347 -1.07 13.61 -12.38
N VAL A 348 -1.23 12.61 -11.52
CA VAL A 348 -1.91 12.80 -10.24
C VAL A 348 -1.07 13.70 -9.34
N ARG A 349 -1.65 14.81 -8.89
CA ARG A 349 -1.05 15.79 -7.97
C ARG A 349 -2.06 16.18 -6.91
N ASN A 350 -1.57 16.32 -5.67
CA ASN A 350 -2.35 16.78 -4.52
C ASN A 350 -3.68 16.01 -4.32
N PHE A 351 -3.67 14.72 -4.67
CA PHE A 351 -4.84 13.87 -4.44
C PHE A 351 -4.88 13.49 -2.95
N ALA A 352 -5.86 14.06 -2.23
CA ALA A 352 -6.10 13.73 -0.84
C ALA A 352 -6.82 12.38 -0.75
N GLY A 353 -6.06 11.33 -0.50
CA GLY A 353 -6.56 9.99 -0.20
C GLY A 353 -6.90 9.81 1.28
N MET A 354 -7.09 8.57 1.69
CA MET A 354 -7.27 8.22 3.11
C MET A 354 -5.93 8.05 3.82
N SER A 355 -4.90 7.60 3.08
CA SER A 355 -3.57 7.31 3.61
C SER A 355 -2.65 8.52 3.62
N GLY A 356 -2.82 9.47 2.69
CA GLY A 356 -1.97 10.64 2.55
C GLY A 356 -2.33 11.50 1.34
N VAL A 357 -1.47 12.48 1.01
CA VAL A 357 -1.62 13.35 -0.16
C VAL A 357 -0.72 12.86 -1.29
N PHE A 358 -1.33 12.20 -2.27
CA PHE A 358 -0.60 11.55 -3.35
C PHE A 358 -0.12 12.53 -4.42
N ASN A 359 1.15 12.35 -4.81
CA ASN A 359 1.83 13.06 -5.89
C ASN A 359 2.74 12.08 -6.63
N PHE A 360 2.42 11.75 -7.87
CA PHE A 360 3.24 10.88 -8.72
C PHE A 360 4.02 11.68 -9.74
N SER A 361 5.04 11.09 -10.35
CA SER A 361 5.76 11.66 -11.49
C SER A 361 6.38 10.54 -12.34
N PRO A 362 6.88 10.84 -13.55
CA PRO A 362 7.61 9.87 -14.37
C PRO A 362 8.86 9.29 -13.68
N GLU A 363 9.40 9.96 -12.67
CA GLU A 363 10.58 9.50 -11.92
C GLU A 363 10.20 8.81 -10.60
N ARG A 364 8.93 8.95 -10.16
CA ARG A 364 8.47 8.42 -8.88
C ARG A 364 7.05 7.84 -8.97
N HIS A 365 6.96 6.53 -8.92
CA HIS A 365 5.71 5.76 -8.92
C HIS A 365 5.17 5.43 -7.52
N SER A 366 5.79 5.96 -6.46
CA SER A 366 5.25 6.03 -5.10
C SER A 366 4.65 7.41 -4.88
N GLY A 367 3.35 7.48 -4.63
CA GLY A 367 2.63 8.75 -4.55
C GLY A 367 2.79 9.51 -3.22
N LEU A 368 3.11 8.79 -2.14
CA LEU A 368 3.29 9.34 -0.80
C LEU A 368 4.75 9.67 -0.50
N SER A 369 4.98 10.41 0.56
CA SER A 369 6.31 10.88 0.97
C SER A 369 6.47 10.85 2.48
N LYS A 370 7.69 11.13 2.96
CA LYS A 370 7.99 11.28 4.40
C LYS A 370 7.02 12.24 5.13
N LYS A 371 6.45 13.24 4.47
CA LYS A 371 5.50 14.21 5.05
C LYS A 371 4.15 13.60 5.45
N ASP A 372 3.80 12.46 4.86
CA ASP A 372 2.56 11.75 5.14
C ASP A 372 2.69 10.83 6.35
N ILE A 373 3.92 10.68 6.90
CA ILE A 373 4.24 9.75 7.98
C ILE A 373 4.26 10.48 9.31
N VAL A 374 3.53 9.95 10.28
CA VAL A 374 3.48 10.38 11.69
C VAL A 374 4.01 9.26 12.58
N LEU A 375 4.44 9.63 13.80
CA LEU A 375 4.68 8.65 14.85
C LEU A 375 3.45 8.58 15.76
N ILE A 376 3.02 7.37 16.05
CA ILE A 376 1.88 7.08 16.91
C ILE A 376 2.29 6.12 18.02
N ASN A 377 1.50 6.07 19.10
CA ASN A 377 1.64 5.10 20.17
C ASN A 377 0.29 4.45 20.48
N TRP A 378 0.33 3.37 21.28
CA TRP A 378 -0.88 2.67 21.71
C TRP A 378 -1.12 2.91 23.18
N ARG A 379 -2.21 3.64 23.51
CA ARG A 379 -2.64 3.93 24.87
C ARG A 379 -4.16 3.91 24.94
N ASP A 380 -4.69 3.48 26.06
CA ASP A 380 -6.13 3.46 26.36
C ASP A 380 -6.96 2.73 25.28
N GLY A 381 -6.39 1.64 24.72
CA GLY A 381 -7.06 0.82 23.71
C GLY A 381 -7.16 1.45 22.33
N ARG A 382 -6.39 2.52 22.04
CA ARG A 382 -6.40 3.21 20.74
C ARG A 382 -5.01 3.74 20.35
N PHE A 383 -4.86 4.04 19.07
CA PHE A 383 -3.70 4.79 18.58
C PHE A 383 -3.84 6.28 18.92
N ASN A 384 -2.74 6.91 19.26
CA ASN A 384 -2.65 8.33 19.57
C ASN A 384 -1.45 8.94 18.86
N LEU A 385 -1.59 10.18 18.40
CA LEU A 385 -0.48 10.95 17.88
C LEU A 385 0.62 11.10 18.94
N ALA A 386 1.84 10.70 18.58
CA ALA A 386 3.03 10.88 19.41
C ALA A 386 3.92 12.02 18.88
N ASP A 387 3.98 12.19 17.56
CA ASP A 387 4.72 13.26 16.89
C ASP A 387 4.03 13.52 15.54
N TYR A 388 3.50 14.73 15.35
CA TYR A 388 2.79 15.13 14.13
C TYR A 388 3.69 15.95 13.18
N GLU A 389 4.65 16.73 13.73
CA GLU A 389 5.54 17.62 12.97
C GLU A 389 6.90 16.96 12.66
#